data_9ebd5997d58cc790fcdb055f039a2cef
#
_entry.id   9ebd5997d58cc790fcdb055f039a2cef
#
_cell.length_a   1.000
_cell.length_b   1.000
_cell.length_c   1.000
_cell.angle_alpha   90.00
_cell.angle_beta   90.00
_cell.angle_gamma   90.00
#
_symmetry.space_group_name_H-M   'P 1'
#
loop_
_entity.id
_entity.type
_entity.pdbx_description
1 polymer ?
#
loop_
_entity_poly.entity_id
_entity_poly.type
_entity_poly.pdbx_seq_one_letter_code
_entity_poly.pdbx_strand_id
1 'polypeptide(L)'
;GQVMQVGSPMELFNYPANEFVAGFLGSPKMNFFDGTVSNISKDSGHADFKTDSLELKKIKLVSMQKGKPVNGRLGIRPQHLRIDSKGILKGKITLVERLGIETIVELITVKENIPFQFATPHTLELSVGEEISFSFDVSKAHLFS
;
A
#
# COMPACT_ATOMS: atom_id res chain seq x y z
N GLY A 1 9.86 20.34 -4.73
CA GLY A 1 8.75 20.46 -3.81
C GLY A 1 9.21 20.72 -2.39
N GLN A 2 8.29 21.08 -1.55
CA GLN A 2 8.58 21.32 -0.15
C GLN A 2 8.78 20.00 0.59
N VAL A 3 9.69 20.01 1.55
CA VAL A 3 9.82 18.90 2.48
C VAL A 3 8.70 19.02 3.50
N MET A 4 7.86 17.98 3.58
CA MET A 4 6.69 17.98 4.46
C MET A 4 7.01 17.49 5.87
N GLN A 5 8.17 16.90 6.05
CA GLN A 5 8.61 16.35 7.32
C GLN A 5 10.11 16.46 7.43
N VAL A 6 10.60 16.79 8.64
CA VAL A 6 12.02 16.84 8.95
C VAL A 6 12.41 15.55 9.67
N GLY A 7 13.49 14.92 9.23
CA GLY A 7 13.99 13.70 9.82
C GLY A 7 15.02 13.05 8.92
N SER A 8 15.57 11.91 9.34
CA SER A 8 16.46 11.13 8.49
C SER A 8 15.69 10.54 7.32
N PRO A 9 16.35 10.25 6.17
CA PRO A 9 15.67 9.58 5.05
C PRO A 9 15.00 8.26 5.46
N MET A 10 15.58 7.52 6.37
CA MET A 10 15.00 6.27 6.85
C MET A 10 13.71 6.51 7.65
N GLU A 11 13.66 7.54 8.46
CA GLU A 11 12.45 7.89 9.20
C GLU A 11 11.34 8.32 8.26
N LEU A 12 11.65 9.15 7.28
CA LEU A 12 10.67 9.59 6.29
C LEU A 12 10.14 8.43 5.46
N PHE A 13 10.98 7.44 5.18
CA PHE A 13 10.60 6.25 4.42
C PHE A 13 9.64 5.34 5.21
N ASN A 14 9.96 5.05 6.48
CA ASN A 14 9.21 4.10 7.29
C ASN A 14 7.99 4.70 7.99
N TYR A 15 8.05 6.00 8.31
CA TYR A 15 7.02 6.70 9.08
C TYR A 15 6.63 8.01 8.39
N PRO A 16 6.00 7.93 7.21
CA PRO A 16 5.63 9.16 6.49
C PRO A 16 4.57 9.94 7.26
N ALA A 17 4.71 11.27 7.30
CA ALA A 17 3.76 12.15 7.98
C ALA A 17 2.44 12.29 7.22
N ASN A 18 2.49 12.18 5.90
CA ASN A 18 1.32 12.30 5.03
C ASN A 18 1.59 11.58 3.71
N GLU A 19 0.55 11.48 2.88
CA GLU A 19 0.64 10.76 1.60
C GLU A 19 1.60 11.41 0.59
N PHE A 20 1.80 12.74 0.69
CA PHE A 20 2.76 13.42 -0.18
C PHE A 20 4.17 12.89 0.07
N VAL A 21 4.58 12.82 1.34
CA VAL A 21 5.90 12.28 1.71
C VAL A 21 5.99 10.81 1.35
N ALA A 22 4.94 10.03 1.61
CA ALA A 22 4.91 8.61 1.30
C ALA A 22 5.05 8.34 -0.19
N GLY A 23 4.41 9.17 -1.04
CA GLY A 23 4.49 9.02 -2.49
C GLY A 23 5.82 9.52 -3.07
N PHE A 24 6.46 10.48 -2.40
CA PHE A 24 7.70 11.08 -2.87
C PHE A 24 8.94 10.24 -2.53
N LEU A 25 8.93 9.61 -1.35
CA LEU A 25 10.06 8.82 -0.87
C LEU A 25 9.89 7.35 -1.26
N GLY A 26 10.99 6.76 -1.60
CA GLY A 26 11.05 5.35 -1.97
C GLY A 26 10.91 5.12 -3.47
N SER A 27 11.54 4.07 -3.93
CA SER A 27 11.48 3.59 -5.32
C SER A 27 11.42 2.05 -5.27
N PRO A 28 10.36 1.44 -5.84
CA PRO A 28 9.19 2.05 -6.46
C PRO A 28 8.30 2.79 -5.45
N LYS A 29 7.42 3.66 -5.96
CA LYS A 29 6.54 4.47 -5.12
C LYS A 29 5.54 3.62 -4.35
N MET A 30 5.07 4.16 -3.20
CA MET A 30 4.03 3.51 -2.41
C MET A 30 2.75 3.29 -3.23
N ASN A 31 2.15 2.11 -3.05
CA ASN A 31 0.83 1.83 -3.61
C ASN A 31 -0.24 2.52 -2.77
N PHE A 32 -1.22 3.13 -3.43
CA PHE A 32 -2.35 3.78 -2.76
C PHE A 32 -3.67 3.17 -3.24
N PHE A 33 -4.55 2.91 -2.27
CA PHE A 33 -5.90 2.43 -2.53
C PHE A 33 -6.90 3.34 -1.83
N ASP A 34 -7.82 3.93 -2.58
CA ASP A 34 -8.89 4.76 -2.02
C ASP A 34 -10.03 3.87 -1.52
N GLY A 35 -10.57 4.22 -0.37
CA GLY A 35 -11.63 3.41 0.23
C GLY A 35 -12.38 4.13 1.33
N THR A 36 -13.16 3.36 2.08
CA THR A 36 -14.00 3.86 3.17
C THR A 36 -13.35 3.54 4.51
N VAL A 37 -13.33 4.53 5.38
CA VAL A 37 -12.81 4.41 6.75
C VAL A 37 -13.99 4.32 7.72
N SER A 38 -13.93 3.39 8.66
CA SER A 38 -14.97 3.20 9.66
C SER A 38 -14.37 2.75 10.99
N ASN A 39 -15.19 2.71 12.03
CA ASN A 39 -14.82 2.22 13.36
C ASN A 39 -13.53 2.87 13.89
N ILE A 40 -13.45 4.19 13.78
CA ILE A 40 -12.28 4.95 14.21
C ILE A 40 -12.21 4.94 15.73
N SER A 41 -11.07 4.46 16.26
CA SER A 41 -10.78 4.52 17.68
C SER A 41 -9.74 5.61 17.93
N LYS A 42 -10.15 6.70 18.56
CA LYS A 42 -9.24 7.80 18.89
C LYS A 42 -8.22 7.40 19.94
N ASP A 43 -8.60 6.49 20.83
CA ASP A 43 -7.73 6.05 21.93
C ASP A 43 -6.56 5.20 21.42
N SER A 44 -6.84 4.28 20.50
CA SER A 44 -5.79 3.40 19.93
C SER A 44 -5.17 3.96 18.65
N GLY A 45 -5.80 4.94 18.01
CA GLY A 45 -5.32 5.48 16.74
C GLY A 45 -5.50 4.54 15.57
N HIS A 46 -6.48 3.63 15.65
CA HIS A 46 -6.75 2.65 14.60
C HIS A 46 -8.14 2.86 14.00
N ALA A 47 -8.32 2.34 12.79
CA ALA A 47 -9.60 2.35 12.09
C ALA A 47 -9.69 1.15 11.17
N ASP A 48 -10.90 0.86 10.70
CA ASP A 48 -11.12 -0.16 9.67
C ASP A 48 -11.14 0.51 8.30
N PHE A 49 -10.69 -0.20 7.29
CA PHE A 49 -10.59 0.28 5.91
C PHE A 49 -11.20 -0.75 4.96
N LYS A 50 -11.99 -0.29 4.01
CA LYS A 50 -12.64 -1.16 3.04
C LYS A 50 -12.68 -0.57 1.65
N THR A 51 -12.37 -1.41 0.66
CA THR A 51 -12.68 -1.18 -0.75
C THR A 51 -13.44 -2.40 -1.26
N ASP A 52 -13.84 -2.42 -2.54
CA ASP A 52 -14.44 -3.60 -3.14
C ASP A 52 -13.47 -4.78 -3.20
N SER A 53 -12.17 -4.49 -3.17
CA SER A 53 -11.11 -5.51 -3.26
C SER A 53 -10.51 -5.87 -1.91
N LEU A 54 -10.58 -4.98 -0.91
CA LEU A 54 -9.88 -5.13 0.37
C LEU A 54 -10.81 -4.85 1.54
N GLU A 55 -10.65 -5.63 2.60
CA GLU A 55 -11.28 -5.34 3.89
C GLU A 55 -10.24 -5.56 4.98
N LEU A 56 -9.89 -4.48 5.68
CA LEU A 56 -8.85 -4.49 6.70
C LEU A 56 -9.39 -3.90 7.99
N LYS A 57 -8.98 -4.47 9.11
CA LYS A 57 -9.40 -4.03 10.44
C LYS A 57 -8.21 -3.57 11.26
N LYS A 58 -8.42 -2.57 12.11
CA LYS A 58 -7.43 -2.06 13.06
C LYS A 58 -6.14 -1.59 12.39
N ILE A 59 -6.30 -0.78 11.33
CA ILE A 59 -5.16 -0.17 10.64
C ILE A 59 -4.79 1.12 11.37
N LYS A 60 -3.50 1.36 11.51
CA LYS A 60 -3.00 2.56 12.14
C LYS A 60 -3.29 3.80 11.29
N LEU A 61 -3.93 4.80 11.89
CA LEU A 61 -4.14 6.10 11.25
C LEU A 61 -2.87 6.92 11.34
N VAL A 62 -2.39 7.40 10.20
CA VAL A 62 -1.22 8.29 10.14
C VAL A 62 -1.64 9.72 10.40
N SER A 63 -2.76 10.12 9.81
CA SER A 63 -3.29 11.47 9.98
C SER A 63 -4.82 11.41 9.96
N MET A 64 -5.44 12.31 10.71
CA MET A 64 -6.89 12.38 10.79
C MET A 64 -7.33 13.82 10.52
N GLN A 65 -8.22 14.00 9.55
CA GLN A 65 -8.83 15.30 9.30
C GLN A 65 -9.82 15.62 10.39
N LYS A 66 -10.12 16.90 10.56
CA LYS A 66 -11.17 17.34 11.49
C LYS A 66 -12.51 16.76 11.06
N GLY A 67 -13.23 16.19 12.02
CA GLY A 67 -14.53 15.58 11.79
C GLY A 67 -14.45 14.06 11.78
N LYS A 68 -15.49 13.42 11.25
CA LYS A 68 -15.53 11.97 11.08
C LYS A 68 -15.18 11.65 9.64
N PRO A 69 -13.91 11.27 9.34
CA PRO A 69 -13.56 10.92 7.98
C PRO A 69 -14.32 9.66 7.57
N VAL A 70 -14.90 9.67 6.38
CA VAL A 70 -15.57 8.53 5.77
C VAL A 70 -14.69 7.93 4.70
N ASN A 71 -13.91 8.77 4.03
CA ASN A 71 -13.01 8.36 2.97
C ASN A 71 -11.56 8.39 3.47
N GLY A 72 -10.77 7.45 2.98
CA GLY A 72 -9.36 7.38 3.29
C GLY A 72 -8.58 6.74 2.18
N ARG A 73 -7.26 6.77 2.33
CA ARG A 73 -6.32 6.19 1.37
C ARG A 73 -5.34 5.29 2.12
N LEU A 74 -5.30 4.04 1.71
CA LEU A 74 -4.36 3.07 2.26
C LEU A 74 -3.08 3.09 1.45
N GLY A 75 -1.94 3.26 2.10
CA GLY A 75 -0.63 3.18 1.48
C GLY A 75 0.11 1.92 1.92
N ILE A 76 0.66 1.18 0.97
CA ILE A 76 1.51 0.03 1.22
C ILE A 76 2.64 0.00 0.19
N ARG A 77 3.87 -0.18 0.66
CA ARG A 77 5.01 -0.21 -0.24
C ARG A 77 5.08 -1.52 -1.01
N PRO A 78 5.50 -1.49 -2.29
CA PRO A 78 5.58 -2.69 -3.13
C PRO A 78 6.41 -3.82 -2.51
N GLN A 79 7.49 -3.49 -1.82
CA GLN A 79 8.35 -4.48 -1.18
C GLN A 79 7.75 -5.09 0.09
N HIS A 80 6.67 -4.54 0.61
CA HIS A 80 5.99 -5.08 1.78
C HIS A 80 4.86 -6.05 1.41
N LEU A 81 4.59 -6.23 0.13
CA LEU A 81 3.66 -7.25 -0.34
C LEU A 81 4.37 -8.61 -0.41
N ARG A 82 3.64 -9.68 -0.13
CA ARG A 82 4.14 -11.06 -0.24
C ARG A 82 3.16 -11.87 -1.07
N ILE A 83 3.69 -12.70 -1.97
CA ILE A 83 2.87 -13.63 -2.72
C ILE A 83 2.33 -14.68 -1.75
N ASP A 84 1.00 -14.83 -1.73
CA ASP A 84 0.32 -15.73 -0.80
C ASP A 84 -0.98 -16.19 -1.47
N SER A 85 -1.12 -17.48 -1.69
CA SER A 85 -2.31 -18.04 -2.33
C SER A 85 -3.61 -17.75 -1.56
N LYS A 86 -3.50 -17.45 -0.26
CA LYS A 86 -4.63 -17.06 0.59
C LYS A 86 -4.66 -15.55 0.85
N GLY A 87 -3.89 -14.78 0.09
CA GLY A 87 -3.79 -13.35 0.26
C GLY A 87 -5.08 -12.62 -0.09
N ILE A 88 -5.29 -11.49 0.57
CA ILE A 88 -6.52 -10.70 0.43
C ILE A 88 -6.48 -9.75 -0.78
N LEU A 89 -5.29 -9.40 -1.26
CA LEU A 89 -5.13 -8.51 -2.41
C LEU A 89 -4.83 -9.33 -3.64
N LYS A 90 -5.77 -9.35 -4.59
CA LYS A 90 -5.61 -10.13 -5.82
C LYS A 90 -5.42 -9.20 -7.00
N GLY A 91 -4.37 -9.44 -7.78
CA GLY A 91 -4.04 -8.64 -8.95
C GLY A 91 -3.73 -9.48 -10.17
N LYS A 92 -3.91 -8.85 -11.33
CA LYS A 92 -3.54 -9.41 -12.64
C LYS A 92 -2.32 -8.67 -13.15
N ILE A 93 -1.31 -9.42 -13.55
CA ILE A 93 -0.03 -8.87 -14.01
C ILE A 93 -0.20 -8.17 -15.35
N THR A 94 0.25 -6.92 -15.41
CA THR A 94 0.27 -6.13 -16.66
C THR A 94 1.68 -5.92 -17.20
N LEU A 95 2.70 -5.96 -16.33
CA LEU A 95 4.09 -5.78 -16.75
C LEU A 95 5.03 -6.42 -15.73
N VAL A 96 6.11 -7.02 -16.19
CA VAL A 96 7.18 -7.54 -15.34
C VAL A 96 8.50 -6.91 -15.77
N GLU A 97 9.18 -6.22 -14.86
CA GLU A 97 10.49 -5.62 -15.09
C GLU A 97 11.53 -6.29 -14.21
N ARG A 98 12.63 -6.73 -14.84
CA ARG A 98 13.76 -7.30 -14.11
C ARG A 98 14.90 -6.30 -14.15
N LEU A 99 15.18 -5.68 -12.98
CA LEU A 99 16.20 -4.65 -12.83
C LEU A 99 17.36 -5.21 -12.00
N GLY A 100 18.30 -5.86 -12.68
CA GLY A 100 19.39 -6.51 -11.98
C GLY A 100 18.92 -7.63 -11.08
N ILE A 101 19.09 -7.46 -9.76
CA ILE A 101 18.67 -8.45 -8.76
C ILE A 101 17.22 -8.27 -8.31
N GLU A 102 16.57 -7.18 -8.72
CA GLU A 102 15.21 -6.86 -8.29
C GLU A 102 14.21 -7.09 -9.40
N THR A 103 13.06 -7.65 -9.05
CA THR A 103 11.92 -7.79 -9.96
C THR A 103 10.81 -6.86 -9.49
N ILE A 104 10.32 -6.03 -10.41
CA ILE A 104 9.16 -5.16 -10.16
C ILE A 104 8.03 -5.63 -11.07
N VAL A 105 6.88 -5.88 -10.47
CA VAL A 105 5.69 -6.35 -11.16
C VAL A 105 4.62 -5.29 -11.06
N GLU A 106 4.07 -4.88 -12.20
CA GLU A 106 2.90 -4.00 -12.24
C GLU A 106 1.66 -4.85 -12.42
N LEU A 107 0.63 -4.55 -11.62
CA LEU A 107 -0.62 -5.29 -11.59
C LEU A 107 -1.80 -4.32 -11.54
N ILE A 108 -2.98 -4.86 -11.84
CA ILE A 108 -4.24 -4.17 -11.57
C ILE A 108 -5.09 -5.08 -10.69
N THR A 109 -5.84 -4.50 -9.76
CA THR A 109 -6.76 -5.29 -8.92
C THR A 109 -7.81 -5.95 -9.80
N VAL A 110 -8.18 -7.20 -9.48
CA VAL A 110 -9.08 -8.00 -10.30
C VAL A 110 -10.48 -7.39 -10.38
N LYS A 111 -10.97 -6.81 -9.29
CA LYS A 111 -12.33 -6.25 -9.24
C LYS A 111 -12.43 -4.82 -9.76
N GLU A 112 -11.47 -3.98 -9.39
CA GLU A 112 -11.57 -2.53 -9.60
C GLU A 112 -10.62 -1.99 -10.66
N ASN A 113 -9.69 -2.83 -11.14
CA ASN A 113 -8.64 -2.44 -12.10
C ASN A 113 -7.75 -1.29 -11.57
N ILE A 114 -7.53 -1.24 -10.26
CA ILE A 114 -6.66 -0.24 -9.64
C ILE A 114 -5.21 -0.69 -9.79
N PRO A 115 -4.32 0.13 -10.36
CA PRO A 115 -2.92 -0.24 -10.51
C PRO A 115 -2.18 -0.28 -9.18
N PHE A 116 -1.31 -1.27 -9.04
CA PHE A 116 -0.39 -1.36 -7.92
C PHE A 116 0.87 -2.12 -8.35
N GLN A 117 1.91 -2.06 -7.53
CA GLN A 117 3.19 -2.70 -7.82
C GLN A 117 3.61 -3.63 -6.70
N PHE A 118 4.29 -4.70 -7.08
CA PHE A 118 4.97 -5.62 -6.18
C PHE A 118 6.46 -5.62 -6.52
N ALA A 119 7.31 -5.57 -5.51
CA ALA A 119 8.76 -5.60 -5.69
C ALA A 119 9.37 -6.69 -4.82
N THR A 120 10.31 -7.42 -5.37
CA THR A 120 11.02 -8.47 -4.65
C THR A 120 12.48 -8.51 -5.07
N PRO A 121 13.41 -8.84 -4.14
CA PRO A 121 14.82 -9.02 -4.49
C PRO A 121 15.10 -10.37 -5.18
N HIS A 122 14.06 -11.14 -5.47
CA HIS A 122 14.20 -12.46 -6.09
C HIS A 122 13.82 -12.41 -7.56
N THR A 123 14.43 -13.28 -8.36
CA THR A 123 14.00 -13.50 -9.73
C THR A 123 12.84 -14.49 -9.71
N LEU A 124 11.70 -14.07 -10.24
CA LEU A 124 10.50 -14.89 -10.29
C LEU A 124 10.07 -15.14 -11.72
N GLU A 125 9.55 -16.32 -11.97
CA GLU A 125 8.96 -16.72 -13.25
C GLU A 125 7.49 -16.29 -13.26
N LEU A 126 7.24 -15.07 -13.72
CA LEU A 126 5.90 -14.48 -13.76
C LEU A 126 5.60 -14.01 -15.18
N SER A 127 4.35 -14.14 -15.60
CA SER A 127 3.91 -13.78 -16.94
C SER A 127 2.76 -12.79 -16.92
N VAL A 128 2.75 -11.87 -17.88
CA VAL A 128 1.64 -10.95 -18.08
C VAL A 128 0.35 -11.75 -18.26
N GLY A 129 -0.71 -11.33 -17.58
CA GLY A 129 -1.99 -12.00 -17.59
C GLY A 129 -2.23 -12.96 -16.44
N GLU A 130 -1.18 -13.34 -15.69
CA GLU A 130 -1.35 -14.17 -14.50
C GLU A 130 -2.06 -13.39 -13.38
N GLU A 131 -2.89 -14.10 -12.63
CA GLU A 131 -3.50 -13.55 -11.41
C GLU A 131 -2.73 -14.06 -10.20
N ILE A 132 -2.38 -13.15 -9.31
CA ILE A 132 -1.61 -13.44 -8.10
C ILE A 132 -2.31 -12.82 -6.90
N SER A 133 -2.35 -13.54 -5.79
CA SER A 133 -2.83 -13.04 -4.51
C SER A 133 -1.66 -12.67 -3.61
N PHE A 134 -1.84 -11.60 -2.85
CA PHE A 134 -0.82 -11.07 -1.95
C PHE A 134 -1.38 -10.92 -0.55
N SER A 135 -0.50 -11.10 0.42
CA SER A 135 -0.72 -10.70 1.81
C SER A 135 0.32 -9.66 2.20
N PHE A 136 0.09 -8.97 3.29
CA PHE A 136 1.05 -8.03 3.86
C PHE A 136 0.81 -7.89 5.35
N ASP A 137 1.85 -7.48 6.05
CA ASP A 137 1.74 -7.16 7.47
C ASP A 137 1.00 -5.83 7.62
N VAL A 138 -0.14 -5.86 8.28
CA VAL A 138 -0.99 -4.69 8.46
C VAL A 138 -0.25 -3.55 9.16
N SER A 139 0.73 -3.88 10.03
CA SER A 139 1.55 -2.86 10.70
C SER A 139 2.45 -2.08 9.75
N LYS A 140 2.66 -2.57 8.52
CA LYS A 140 3.45 -1.89 7.49
C LYS A 140 2.60 -1.00 6.60
N ALA A 141 1.28 -1.11 6.67
CA ALA A 141 0.37 -0.25 5.91
C ALA A 141 0.09 1.04 6.67
N HIS A 142 -0.19 2.10 5.93
CA HIS A 142 -0.49 3.42 6.49
C HIS A 142 -1.84 3.90 5.98
N LEU A 143 -2.69 4.36 6.88
CA LEU A 143 -4.01 4.86 6.51
C LEU A 143 -4.04 6.39 6.66
N PHE A 144 -4.30 7.05 5.54
CA PHE A 144 -4.44 8.50 5.46
C PHE A 144 -5.91 8.87 5.28
N SER A 145 -6.38 9.82 6.07
CA SER A 145 -7.78 10.23 5.96
C SER A 145 -7.92 11.74 5.92
#